data_e851026d56274c085434f7f55d4cf3b9
#
_entry.id   e851026d56274c085434f7f55d4cf3b9
#
_cell.length_a   1.000
_cell.length_b   1.000
_cell.length_c   1.000
_cell.angle_alpha   90.00
_cell.angle_beta   90.00
_cell.angle_gamma   90.00
#
_symmetry.space_group_name_H-M   'P 1'
#
loop_
_entity.id
_entity.type
_entity.pdbx_description
1 polymer ?
#
loop_
_entity_poly.entity_id
_entity_poly.type
_entity_poly.pdbx_seq_one_letter_code
_entity_poly.pdbx_strand_id
1 'polypeptide(L)'
;MALLTVAGFPATRGRVVLPREGGWHADLWLDANTAPSGAVALSWADGAATWQAAVVPGRAGVATEGGPAAVRLAGGAGGLATVLEGQSYRNTSVRIILGHLLAGAGERLSSTSPAATIDLLLPRWSRMRASAGAQLDALASALGVLWRVLPDGSVYVGPEPGGTLTLDVDSAVTSRAPAVGRTIVAVATPWTLTPGQSFESLRIDEIIHRITDREVRSELWRAP
;
A
#
# COMPACT_ATOMS: atom_id res chain seq x y z
N MET A 1 -8.66 2.94 23.97
CA MET A 1 -7.41 2.88 23.21
C MET A 1 -7.76 2.66 21.74
N ALA A 2 -7.38 3.55 20.86
CA ALA A 2 -7.74 3.45 19.45
C ALA A 2 -6.85 2.40 18.76
N LEU A 3 -7.45 1.47 18.00
CA LEU A 3 -6.70 0.46 17.25
C LEU A 3 -5.98 1.05 16.03
N LEU A 4 -6.52 2.13 15.48
CA LEU A 4 -5.99 2.85 14.33
C LEU A 4 -6.31 4.33 14.46
N THR A 5 -5.33 5.19 14.18
CA THR A 5 -5.53 6.64 14.09
C THR A 5 -5.01 7.18 12.77
N VAL A 6 -5.59 8.26 12.27
CA VAL A 6 -5.11 9.02 11.12
C VAL A 6 -4.90 10.46 11.57
N ALA A 7 -3.67 10.96 11.47
CA ALA A 7 -3.30 12.30 11.95
C ALA A 7 -3.77 12.56 13.40
N GLY A 8 -3.76 11.51 14.24
CA GLY A 8 -4.20 11.57 15.64
C GLY A 8 -5.71 11.35 15.85
N PHE A 9 -6.54 11.33 14.82
CA PHE A 9 -7.98 11.08 14.93
C PHE A 9 -8.27 9.57 14.92
N PRO A 10 -9.03 9.02 15.88
CA PRO A 10 -9.39 7.62 15.89
C PRO A 10 -10.22 7.21 14.67
N ALA A 11 -9.88 6.08 14.05
CA ALA A 11 -10.72 5.45 13.06
C ALA A 11 -11.80 4.61 13.74
N THR A 12 -13.06 4.89 13.44
CA THR A 12 -14.21 4.17 14.02
C THR A 12 -14.61 2.96 13.19
N ARG A 13 -14.36 3.03 11.87
CA ARG A 13 -14.61 1.92 10.95
C ARG A 13 -13.88 2.15 9.63
N GLY A 14 -13.75 1.09 8.86
CA GLY A 14 -13.22 1.19 7.49
C GLY A 14 -12.41 -0.01 7.09
N ARG A 15 -11.56 0.21 6.08
CA ARG A 15 -10.66 -0.83 5.58
C ARG A 15 -9.34 -0.22 5.13
N VAL A 16 -8.27 -1.01 5.28
CA VAL A 16 -6.97 -0.79 4.66
C VAL A 16 -6.71 -1.95 3.73
N VAL A 17 -6.40 -1.67 2.47
CA VAL A 17 -6.18 -2.65 1.42
C VAL A 17 -4.72 -2.60 0.99
N LEU A 18 -4.03 -3.72 1.13
CA LEU A 18 -2.65 -3.90 0.70
C LEU A 18 -2.62 -4.91 -0.45
N PRO A 19 -2.50 -4.44 -1.69
CA PRO A 19 -2.29 -5.34 -2.82
C PRO A 19 -0.83 -5.85 -2.82
N ARG A 20 -0.59 -6.98 -3.45
CA ARG A 20 0.75 -7.51 -3.68
C ARG A 20 1.60 -6.57 -4.52
N GLU A 21 0.97 -5.94 -5.52
CA GLU A 21 1.58 -4.98 -6.43
C GLU A 21 0.80 -3.66 -6.39
N GLY A 22 1.52 -2.55 -6.52
CA GLY A 22 0.89 -1.24 -6.56
C GLY A 22 0.87 -0.49 -5.23
N GLY A 23 0.03 0.51 -5.16
CA GLY A 23 -0.14 1.34 -3.97
C GLY A 23 -1.23 0.81 -3.05
N TRP A 24 -0.94 0.68 -1.77
CA TRP A 24 -1.97 0.44 -0.78
C TRP A 24 -2.88 1.66 -0.60
N HIS A 25 -4.10 1.42 -0.15
CA HIS A 25 -5.06 2.49 0.11
C HIS A 25 -5.93 2.16 1.33
N ALA A 26 -6.57 3.18 1.89
CA ALA A 26 -7.53 3.01 2.96
C ALA A 26 -8.77 3.88 2.74
N ASP A 27 -9.94 3.32 3.08
CA ASP A 27 -11.21 4.01 3.18
C ASP A 27 -11.65 3.95 4.66
N LEU A 28 -11.62 5.09 5.36
CA LEU A 28 -11.82 5.16 6.80
C LEU A 28 -12.86 6.21 7.18
N TRP A 29 -13.55 5.97 8.29
CA TRP A 29 -14.37 6.95 9.00
C TRP A 29 -13.67 7.29 10.31
N LEU A 30 -13.45 8.57 10.52
CA LEU A 30 -12.71 9.10 11.67
C LEU A 30 -13.64 9.76 12.65
N ASP A 31 -13.36 9.61 13.93
CA ASP A 31 -13.99 10.39 14.99
C ASP A 31 -13.40 11.81 14.97
N ALA A 32 -13.86 12.59 14.01
CA ALA A 32 -13.42 13.94 13.76
C ALA A 32 -14.51 14.74 13.04
N ASN A 33 -14.65 16.01 13.40
CA ASN A 33 -15.60 16.93 12.76
C ASN A 33 -15.11 17.43 11.39
N THR A 34 -13.82 17.29 11.11
CA THR A 34 -13.19 17.72 9.85
C THR A 34 -12.21 16.65 9.39
N ALA A 35 -12.28 16.32 8.12
CA ALA A 35 -11.33 15.38 7.52
C ALA A 35 -9.92 16.00 7.46
N PRO A 36 -8.87 15.27 7.82
CA PRO A 36 -7.49 15.71 7.57
C PRO A 36 -7.24 15.89 6.07
N SER A 37 -6.18 16.61 5.72
CA SER A 37 -5.78 16.85 4.32
C SER A 37 -4.27 16.74 4.15
N GLY A 38 -3.81 16.53 2.90
CA GLY A 38 -2.40 16.44 2.57
C GLY A 38 -1.74 15.14 3.08
N ALA A 39 -0.46 15.24 3.42
CA ALA A 39 0.30 14.11 3.98
C ALA A 39 -0.14 13.81 5.41
N VAL A 40 -0.36 12.54 5.72
CA VAL A 40 -0.82 12.08 7.03
C VAL A 40 -0.08 10.81 7.46
N ALA A 41 -0.03 10.60 8.78
CA ALA A 41 0.40 9.34 9.37
C ALA A 41 -0.82 8.49 9.73
N LEU A 42 -0.77 7.22 9.36
CA LEU A 42 -1.68 6.17 9.79
C LEU A 42 -0.98 5.39 10.90
N SER A 43 -1.43 5.51 12.13
CA SER A 43 -0.78 4.88 13.29
C SER A 43 -1.62 3.74 13.86
N TRP A 44 -0.98 2.57 14.01
CA TRP A 44 -1.57 1.35 14.56
C TRP A 44 -1.27 1.23 16.06
N ALA A 45 -2.25 0.76 16.83
CA ALA A 45 -2.11 0.40 18.23
C ALA A 45 -1.25 1.40 19.03
N ASP A 46 -1.68 2.66 19.07
CA ASP A 46 -1.03 3.78 19.76
C ASP A 46 0.44 3.99 19.38
N GLY A 47 0.76 3.78 18.10
CA GLY A 47 2.09 4.05 17.56
C GLY A 47 3.01 2.85 17.44
N ALA A 48 2.53 1.62 17.69
CA ALA A 48 3.31 0.39 17.48
C ALA A 48 3.81 0.27 16.03
N ALA A 49 3.07 0.80 15.06
CA ALA A 49 3.52 0.99 13.69
C ALA A 49 2.92 2.28 13.11
N THR A 50 3.69 2.95 12.26
CA THR A 50 3.24 4.17 11.58
C THR A 50 3.49 4.06 10.10
N TRP A 51 2.44 4.28 9.31
CA TRP A 51 2.49 4.24 7.85
C TRP A 51 2.30 5.65 7.29
N GLN A 52 3.01 5.95 6.20
CA GLN A 52 2.92 7.24 5.52
C GLN A 52 1.90 7.18 4.39
N ALA A 53 1.00 8.15 4.36
CA ALA A 53 -0.07 8.25 3.38
C ALA A 53 -0.36 9.70 3.01
N ALA A 54 -1.12 9.88 1.95
CA ALA A 54 -1.73 11.15 1.61
C ALA A 54 -3.26 11.00 1.52
N VAL A 55 -3.98 12.03 1.93
CA VAL A 55 -5.43 12.11 1.73
C VAL A 55 -5.70 12.37 0.24
N VAL A 56 -6.55 11.54 -0.36
CA VAL A 56 -6.94 11.68 -1.77
C VAL A 56 -7.94 12.85 -1.91
N PRO A 57 -7.60 13.92 -2.63
CA PRO A 57 -8.48 15.06 -2.82
C PRO A 57 -9.84 14.67 -3.43
N GLY A 58 -10.92 15.31 -2.98
CA GLY A 58 -12.28 15.06 -3.48
C GLY A 58 -12.90 13.71 -3.09
N ARG A 59 -12.18 12.91 -2.30
CA ARG A 59 -12.64 11.64 -1.73
C ARG A 59 -12.77 11.70 -0.20
N ALA A 60 -12.51 12.86 0.41
CA ALA A 60 -12.87 13.12 1.78
C ALA A 60 -14.37 13.52 1.81
N GLY A 61 -15.19 12.71 2.46
CA GLY A 61 -16.59 13.02 2.70
C GLY A 61 -16.69 14.13 3.74
N VAL A 62 -17.56 15.10 3.51
CA VAL A 62 -17.93 16.06 4.56
C VAL A 62 -18.71 15.28 5.61
N ALA A 63 -18.26 15.32 6.85
CA ALA A 63 -19.09 14.89 7.96
C ALA A 63 -20.41 15.69 7.88
N THR A 64 -21.55 15.01 7.84
CA THR A 64 -22.82 15.66 8.21
C THR A 64 -22.62 16.23 9.62
N GLU A 65 -23.20 17.39 9.93
CA GLU A 65 -23.05 18.04 11.24
C GLU A 65 -23.13 16.99 12.36
N GLY A 66 -22.02 16.81 13.12
CA GLY A 66 -21.92 15.82 14.21
C GLY A 66 -21.66 14.36 13.78
N GLY A 67 -21.40 14.06 12.50
CA GLY A 67 -21.05 12.71 12.01
C GLY A 67 -19.56 12.47 11.83
N PRO A 68 -19.10 11.19 11.69
CA PRO A 68 -17.71 10.87 11.47
C PRO A 68 -17.22 11.36 10.09
N ALA A 69 -16.01 11.89 10.03
CA ALA A 69 -15.38 12.29 8.77
C ALA A 69 -14.94 11.05 7.97
N ALA A 70 -15.38 10.95 6.71
CA ALA A 70 -14.91 9.91 5.79
C ALA A 70 -13.65 10.39 5.06
N VAL A 71 -12.62 9.55 5.00
CA VAL A 71 -11.37 9.84 4.30
C VAL A 71 -10.96 8.67 3.43
N ARG A 72 -10.39 8.97 2.26
CA ARG A 72 -9.64 8.01 1.46
C ARG A 72 -8.16 8.39 1.50
N LEU A 73 -7.34 7.40 1.83
CA LEU A 73 -5.89 7.53 1.87
C LEU A 73 -5.25 6.72 0.73
N ALA A 74 -4.18 7.25 0.17
CA ALA A 74 -3.26 6.51 -0.69
C ALA A 74 -1.91 6.41 0.01
N GLY A 75 -1.27 5.25 -0.04
CA GLY A 75 0.07 5.05 0.49
C GLY A 75 1.09 5.93 -0.22
N GLY A 76 2.14 6.34 0.51
CA GLY A 76 3.15 7.26 -0.01
C GLY A 76 2.71 8.71 0.01
N ALA A 77 3.20 9.51 -0.92
CA ALA A 77 2.85 10.92 -1.07
C ALA A 77 1.53 11.13 -1.85
N GLY A 78 0.93 10.06 -2.39
CA GLY A 78 -0.32 10.11 -3.13
C GLY A 78 -0.17 10.55 -4.60
N GLY A 79 1.05 10.70 -5.09
CA GLY A 79 1.34 11.21 -6.43
C GLY A 79 1.30 10.18 -7.55
N LEU A 80 1.06 8.91 -7.27
CA LEU A 80 1.06 7.85 -8.30
C LEU A 80 -0.03 7.99 -9.36
N ALA A 81 -1.09 8.75 -9.07
CA ALA A 81 -2.13 9.11 -10.04
C ALA A 81 -1.73 10.28 -10.97
N THR A 82 -0.64 11.00 -10.68
CA THR A 82 -0.17 12.14 -11.48
C THR A 82 0.21 11.67 -12.89
N VAL A 83 -0.34 12.33 -13.90
CA VAL A 83 -0.01 12.07 -15.29
C VAL A 83 1.35 12.70 -15.61
N LEU A 84 2.28 11.87 -16.04
CA LEU A 84 3.63 12.27 -16.44
C LEU A 84 3.79 12.18 -17.95
N GLU A 85 4.56 13.11 -18.51
CA GLU A 85 4.87 13.11 -19.95
C GLU A 85 5.74 11.91 -20.35
N GLY A 86 5.64 11.54 -21.62
CA GLY A 86 6.47 10.50 -22.22
C GLY A 86 7.93 10.91 -22.24
N GLN A 87 8.84 9.94 -22.06
CA GLN A 87 10.27 10.18 -22.11
C GLN A 87 11.01 8.95 -22.62
N SER A 88 12.05 9.18 -23.46
CA SER A 88 12.92 8.12 -23.98
C SER A 88 14.29 8.15 -23.32
N TYR A 89 14.83 6.96 -23.06
CA TYR A 89 16.11 6.74 -22.41
C TYR A 89 16.98 5.84 -23.30
N ARG A 90 18.30 6.05 -23.27
CA ARG A 90 19.29 5.20 -23.95
C ARG A 90 20.46 4.95 -23.01
N ASN A 91 20.89 3.70 -22.90
CA ASN A 91 21.98 3.26 -22.03
C ASN A 91 21.84 3.84 -20.60
N THR A 92 20.66 3.73 -20.04
CA THR A 92 20.31 4.39 -18.77
C THR A 92 19.96 3.33 -17.73
N SER A 93 20.43 3.50 -16.50
CA SER A 93 20.06 2.58 -15.42
C SER A 93 18.60 2.75 -15.02
N VAL A 94 17.99 1.67 -14.58
CA VAL A 94 16.63 1.65 -14.02
C VAL A 94 16.50 2.65 -12.88
N ARG A 95 17.53 2.82 -12.05
CA ARG A 95 17.59 3.81 -10.96
C ARG A 95 17.31 5.23 -11.44
N ILE A 96 17.92 5.64 -12.55
CA ILE A 96 17.73 6.99 -13.13
C ILE A 96 16.31 7.12 -13.68
N ILE A 97 15.81 6.10 -14.36
CA ILE A 97 14.44 6.08 -14.90
C ILE A 97 13.43 6.21 -13.76
N LEU A 98 13.57 5.39 -12.71
CA LEU A 98 12.74 5.46 -11.51
C LEU A 98 12.88 6.81 -10.80
N GLY A 99 14.09 7.34 -10.70
CA GLY A 99 14.33 8.66 -10.10
C GLY A 99 13.54 9.77 -10.79
N HIS A 100 13.55 9.83 -12.11
CA HIS A 100 12.76 10.81 -12.88
C HIS A 100 11.26 10.58 -12.73
N LEU A 101 10.81 9.32 -12.75
CA LEU A 101 9.41 8.97 -12.63
C LEU A 101 8.87 9.33 -11.23
N LEU A 102 9.55 8.87 -10.19
CA LEU A 102 9.11 9.08 -8.82
C LEU A 102 9.23 10.55 -8.38
N ALA A 103 10.29 11.25 -8.78
CA ALA A 103 10.41 12.69 -8.53
C ALA A 103 9.27 13.47 -9.18
N GLY A 104 8.90 13.14 -10.43
CA GLY A 104 7.75 13.75 -11.11
C GLY A 104 6.40 13.49 -10.43
N ALA A 105 6.30 12.40 -9.69
CA ALA A 105 5.13 12.04 -8.89
C ALA A 105 5.21 12.56 -7.44
N GLY A 106 6.34 13.13 -7.01
CA GLY A 106 6.56 13.49 -5.60
C GLY A 106 6.77 12.29 -4.68
N GLU A 107 7.06 11.12 -5.26
CA GLU A 107 7.33 9.87 -4.53
C GLU A 107 8.83 9.62 -4.38
N ARG A 108 9.20 8.65 -3.56
CA ARG A 108 10.62 8.28 -3.36
C ARG A 108 10.85 6.80 -3.54
N LEU A 109 12.01 6.44 -4.09
CA LEU A 109 12.43 5.04 -4.21
C LEU A 109 12.83 4.50 -2.84
N SER A 110 12.41 3.27 -2.55
CA SER A 110 12.83 2.58 -1.33
C SER A 110 14.31 2.21 -1.38
N SER A 111 15.02 2.41 -0.27
CA SER A 111 16.41 1.96 -0.10
C SER A 111 16.54 0.43 -0.07
N THR A 112 15.43 -0.29 0.13
CA THR A 112 15.40 -1.77 0.12
C THR A 112 15.22 -2.36 -1.28
N SER A 113 15.00 -1.51 -2.32
CA SER A 113 15.00 -1.98 -3.71
C SER A 113 16.36 -2.54 -4.08
N PRO A 114 16.46 -3.82 -4.57
CA PRO A 114 17.74 -4.48 -4.77
C PRO A 114 18.58 -3.79 -5.85
N ALA A 115 19.86 -3.59 -5.57
CA ALA A 115 20.82 -3.01 -6.52
C ALA A 115 20.85 -3.78 -7.85
N ALA A 116 20.76 -5.11 -7.83
CA ALA A 116 20.70 -5.94 -9.02
C ALA A 116 19.54 -5.59 -9.96
N THR A 117 18.43 -5.06 -9.42
CA THR A 117 17.31 -4.60 -10.24
C THR A 117 17.48 -3.15 -10.67
N ILE A 118 17.77 -2.26 -9.72
CA ILE A 118 17.73 -0.81 -10.00
C ILE A 118 18.98 -0.29 -10.71
N ASP A 119 20.10 -1.00 -10.65
CA ASP A 119 21.33 -0.64 -11.37
C ASP A 119 21.46 -1.31 -12.76
N LEU A 120 20.46 -2.13 -13.14
CA LEU A 120 20.40 -2.72 -14.47
C LEU A 120 20.39 -1.62 -15.54
N LEU A 121 21.28 -1.73 -16.53
CA LEU A 121 21.32 -0.83 -17.67
C LEU A 121 20.34 -1.28 -18.75
N LEU A 122 19.46 -0.39 -19.15
CA LEU A 122 18.56 -0.61 -20.28
C LEU A 122 19.14 0.06 -21.53
N PRO A 123 19.44 -0.70 -22.61
CA PRO A 123 19.93 -0.14 -23.85
C PRO A 123 18.96 0.88 -24.45
N ARG A 124 17.66 0.61 -24.27
CA ARG A 124 16.59 1.49 -24.74
C ARG A 124 15.36 1.29 -23.87
N TRP A 125 14.75 2.39 -23.39
CA TRP A 125 13.46 2.40 -22.72
C TRP A 125 12.68 3.65 -23.11
N SER A 126 11.38 3.52 -23.31
CA SER A 126 10.51 4.67 -23.56
C SER A 126 9.24 4.51 -22.75
N ARG A 127 8.92 5.52 -21.96
CA ARG A 127 7.64 5.63 -21.27
C ARG A 127 6.68 6.50 -22.05
N MET A 128 5.43 6.08 -22.12
CA MET A 128 4.36 6.85 -22.74
C MET A 128 3.78 7.85 -21.73
N ARG A 129 3.05 8.84 -22.21
CA ARG A 129 2.28 9.73 -21.34
C ARG A 129 1.19 8.92 -20.64
N ALA A 130 1.28 8.78 -19.31
CA ALA A 130 0.37 8.01 -18.47
C ALA A 130 0.54 8.42 -17.00
N SER A 131 -0.30 7.89 -16.10
CA SER A 131 -0.08 8.06 -14.66
C SER A 131 1.25 7.44 -14.24
N ALA A 132 1.86 7.97 -13.18
CA ALA A 132 3.11 7.44 -12.64
C ALA A 132 2.99 5.95 -12.28
N GLY A 133 1.86 5.54 -11.67
CA GLY A 133 1.57 4.13 -11.39
C GLY A 133 1.58 3.27 -12.65
N ALA A 134 0.87 3.69 -13.72
CA ALA A 134 0.87 2.93 -14.98
C ALA A 134 2.25 2.87 -15.65
N GLN A 135 3.08 3.90 -15.50
CA GLN A 135 4.46 3.86 -15.98
C GLN A 135 5.33 2.91 -15.14
N LEU A 136 5.09 2.82 -13.82
CA LEU A 136 5.73 1.81 -12.95
C LEU A 136 5.30 0.40 -13.34
N ASP A 137 4.01 0.16 -13.59
CA ASP A 137 3.50 -1.14 -14.06
C ASP A 137 4.22 -1.59 -15.33
N ALA A 138 4.33 -0.69 -16.31
CA ALA A 138 4.99 -0.98 -17.58
C ALA A 138 6.49 -1.31 -17.39
N LEU A 139 7.19 -0.56 -16.53
CA LEU A 139 8.62 -0.79 -16.27
C LEU A 139 8.84 -2.09 -15.49
N ALA A 140 8.06 -2.33 -14.42
CA ALA A 140 8.16 -3.53 -13.59
C ALA A 140 7.85 -4.80 -14.41
N SER A 141 6.79 -4.75 -15.23
CA SER A 141 6.44 -5.83 -16.16
C SER A 141 7.58 -6.14 -17.15
N ALA A 142 8.19 -5.11 -17.74
CA ALA A 142 9.31 -5.29 -18.68
C ALA A 142 10.56 -5.88 -18.01
N LEU A 143 10.74 -5.64 -16.72
CA LEU A 143 11.85 -6.17 -15.92
C LEU A 143 11.54 -7.55 -15.31
N GLY A 144 10.31 -8.02 -15.39
CA GLY A 144 9.87 -9.25 -14.71
C GLY A 144 9.90 -9.16 -13.18
N VAL A 145 9.66 -7.96 -12.63
CA VAL A 145 9.63 -7.69 -11.19
C VAL A 145 8.30 -7.07 -10.80
N LEU A 146 8.10 -6.85 -9.50
CA LEU A 146 6.95 -6.11 -9.00
C LEU A 146 7.36 -4.73 -8.44
N TRP A 147 6.38 -3.88 -8.22
CA TRP A 147 6.55 -2.67 -7.43
C TRP A 147 5.41 -2.55 -6.42
N ARG A 148 5.67 -1.88 -5.30
CA ARG A 148 4.65 -1.57 -4.29
C ARG A 148 5.06 -0.40 -3.42
N VAL A 149 4.07 0.27 -2.84
CA VAL A 149 4.30 1.27 -1.80
C VAL A 149 4.46 0.57 -0.45
N LEU A 150 5.56 0.85 0.24
CA LEU A 150 5.84 0.31 1.57
C LEU A 150 5.14 1.14 2.66
N PRO A 151 5.06 0.63 3.90
CA PRO A 151 4.51 1.38 5.04
C PRO A 151 5.18 2.73 5.28
N ASP A 152 6.50 2.85 5.05
CA ASP A 152 7.24 4.11 5.19
C ASP A 152 6.94 5.12 4.06
N GLY A 153 6.05 4.79 3.14
CA GLY A 153 5.64 5.62 2.01
C GLY A 153 6.61 5.57 0.82
N SER A 154 7.69 4.79 0.88
CA SER A 154 8.60 4.65 -0.27
C SER A 154 8.10 3.59 -1.25
N VAL A 155 8.52 3.70 -2.51
CA VAL A 155 8.19 2.76 -3.58
C VAL A 155 9.30 1.72 -3.72
N TYR A 156 8.99 0.47 -3.42
CA TYR A 156 9.86 -0.67 -3.68
C TYR A 156 9.69 -1.13 -5.13
N VAL A 157 10.80 -1.46 -5.78
CA VAL A 157 10.84 -2.09 -7.10
C VAL A 157 11.87 -3.22 -7.05
N GLY A 158 11.44 -4.45 -7.32
CA GLY A 158 12.33 -5.61 -7.25
C GLY A 158 11.58 -6.93 -7.34
N PRO A 159 12.30 -8.06 -7.17
CA PRO A 159 11.68 -9.37 -7.07
C PRO A 159 10.72 -9.42 -5.88
N GLU A 160 9.77 -10.33 -5.95
CA GLU A 160 8.83 -10.51 -4.86
C GLU A 160 9.59 -10.92 -3.57
N PRO A 161 9.40 -10.21 -2.46
CA PRO A 161 9.93 -10.68 -1.20
C PRO A 161 9.27 -11.99 -0.83
N GLY A 162 10.05 -13.06 -0.80
CA GLY A 162 9.58 -14.37 -0.36
C GLY A 162 9.31 -14.38 1.14
N GLY A 163 8.73 -15.46 1.61
CA GLY A 163 8.51 -15.72 3.02
C GLY A 163 7.24 -16.51 3.26
N THR A 164 7.20 -17.17 4.40
CA THR A 164 6.00 -17.87 4.88
C THR A 164 5.42 -17.08 6.04
N LEU A 165 4.14 -16.76 5.95
CA LEU A 165 3.41 -16.17 7.07
C LEU A 165 3.16 -17.27 8.09
N THR A 166 3.73 -17.11 9.27
CA THR A 166 3.44 -17.93 10.44
C THR A 166 2.56 -17.10 11.37
N LEU A 167 1.39 -17.61 11.69
CA LEU A 167 0.53 -17.01 12.71
C LEU A 167 1.11 -17.33 14.08
N ASP A 168 1.20 -16.34 14.95
CA ASP A 168 1.62 -16.49 16.33
C ASP A 168 0.52 -17.15 17.20
N VAL A 169 0.85 -17.41 18.45
CA VAL A 169 -0.06 -18.08 19.40
C VAL A 169 -1.33 -17.27 19.72
N ASP A 170 -1.28 -15.96 19.53
CA ASP A 170 -2.38 -15.04 19.78
C ASP A 170 -3.22 -14.80 18.50
N SER A 171 -2.88 -15.50 17.42
CA SER A 171 -3.55 -15.40 16.14
C SER A 171 -4.48 -16.58 15.90
N ALA A 172 -5.63 -16.33 15.30
CA ALA A 172 -6.61 -17.35 14.98
C ALA A 172 -7.15 -17.23 13.56
N VAL A 173 -7.29 -18.35 12.87
CA VAL A 173 -8.10 -18.42 11.65
C VAL A 173 -9.56 -18.48 12.06
N THR A 174 -10.31 -17.42 11.77
CA THR A 174 -11.72 -17.30 12.18
C THR A 174 -12.69 -17.82 11.11
N SER A 175 -12.28 -17.80 9.85
CA SER A 175 -13.11 -18.28 8.74
C SER A 175 -12.28 -18.62 7.52
N ARG A 176 -12.74 -19.59 6.74
CA ARG A 176 -12.18 -19.96 5.43
C ARG A 176 -13.28 -20.04 4.38
N ALA A 177 -13.02 -19.48 3.22
CA ALA A 177 -13.85 -19.59 2.03
C ALA A 177 -12.99 -19.97 0.82
N PRO A 178 -12.54 -21.24 0.71
CA PRO A 178 -11.58 -21.69 -0.31
C PRO A 178 -12.06 -21.44 -1.74
N ALA A 179 -13.35 -21.57 -1.98
CA ALA A 179 -13.95 -21.38 -3.31
C ALA A 179 -13.74 -19.95 -3.86
N VAL A 180 -13.54 -18.95 -2.99
CA VAL A 180 -13.25 -17.57 -3.38
C VAL A 180 -11.84 -17.14 -2.97
N GLY A 181 -10.98 -18.07 -2.57
CA GLY A 181 -9.60 -17.77 -2.20
C GLY A 181 -9.43 -16.91 -0.96
N ARG A 182 -10.40 -16.86 -0.04
CA ARG A 182 -10.39 -15.99 1.14
C ARG A 182 -10.18 -16.76 2.45
N THR A 183 -9.27 -16.25 3.28
CA THR A 183 -9.11 -16.67 4.69
C THR A 183 -9.18 -15.45 5.58
N ILE A 184 -9.97 -15.50 6.64
CA ILE A 184 -10.07 -14.43 7.63
C ILE A 184 -9.26 -14.85 8.86
N VAL A 185 -8.36 -13.98 9.28
CA VAL A 185 -7.51 -14.17 10.47
C VAL A 185 -7.71 -13.01 11.43
N ALA A 186 -7.71 -13.31 12.71
CA ALA A 186 -7.51 -12.34 13.77
C ALA A 186 -6.06 -12.44 14.20
N VAL A 187 -5.31 -11.36 14.14
CA VAL A 187 -3.89 -11.30 14.52
C VAL A 187 -3.67 -10.14 15.48
N ALA A 188 -2.78 -10.33 16.45
CA ALA A 188 -2.44 -9.29 17.42
C ALA A 188 -1.73 -8.09 16.75
N THR A 189 -0.96 -8.35 15.70
CA THR A 189 -0.14 -7.36 14.99
C THR A 189 -0.49 -7.30 13.49
N PRO A 190 -1.70 -6.82 13.12
CA PRO A 190 -2.16 -6.86 11.72
C PRO A 190 -1.22 -6.10 10.75
N TRP A 191 -0.51 -5.09 11.24
CA TRP A 191 0.44 -4.29 10.44
C TRP A 191 1.71 -5.04 10.03
N THR A 192 1.97 -6.23 10.55
CA THR A 192 3.10 -7.09 10.14
C THR A 192 2.78 -7.98 8.96
N LEU A 193 1.49 -8.14 8.64
CA LEU A 193 1.07 -8.94 7.49
C LEU A 193 1.50 -8.26 6.20
N THR A 194 2.16 -9.03 5.33
CA THR A 194 2.70 -8.52 4.06
C THR A 194 2.19 -9.36 2.89
N PRO A 195 1.58 -8.75 1.86
CA PRO A 195 1.23 -9.46 0.63
C PRO A 195 2.48 -10.06 -0.04
N GLY A 196 2.31 -11.16 -0.78
CA GLY A 196 3.41 -11.90 -1.40
C GLY A 196 3.97 -13.03 -0.53
N GLN A 197 3.70 -13.02 0.78
CA GLN A 197 3.99 -14.16 1.65
C GLN A 197 3.07 -15.35 1.32
N SER A 198 3.55 -16.56 1.63
CA SER A 198 2.73 -17.78 1.54
C SER A 198 2.10 -18.08 2.89
N PHE A 199 0.82 -18.37 2.90
CA PHE A 199 0.08 -18.89 4.04
C PHE A 199 -0.55 -20.23 3.65
N GLU A 200 -0.28 -21.29 4.42
CA GLU A 200 -0.73 -22.66 4.10
C GLU A 200 -0.38 -23.10 2.65
N SER A 201 0.87 -22.81 2.23
CA SER A 201 1.41 -23.09 0.89
C SER A 201 0.77 -22.29 -0.26
N LEU A 202 -0.11 -21.34 0.04
CA LEU A 202 -0.76 -20.51 -0.96
C LEU A 202 -0.32 -19.06 -0.79
N ARG A 203 0.02 -18.41 -1.91
CA ARG A 203 0.48 -17.04 -1.93
C ARG A 203 -0.67 -16.08 -1.64
N ILE A 204 -0.40 -15.06 -0.84
CA ILE A 204 -1.32 -13.97 -0.51
C ILE A 204 -1.15 -12.87 -1.55
N ASP A 205 -2.19 -12.59 -2.34
CA ASP A 205 -2.15 -11.52 -3.35
C ASP A 205 -2.70 -10.18 -2.82
N GLU A 206 -3.59 -10.24 -1.84
CA GLU A 206 -4.13 -9.04 -1.22
C GLU A 206 -4.45 -9.29 0.25
N ILE A 207 -4.23 -8.26 1.07
CA ILE A 207 -4.65 -8.25 2.47
C ILE A 207 -5.62 -7.08 2.67
N ILE A 208 -6.77 -7.36 3.26
CA ILE A 208 -7.74 -6.33 3.63
C ILE A 208 -7.91 -6.35 5.15
N HIS A 209 -7.44 -5.30 5.81
CA HIS A 209 -7.75 -5.08 7.22
C HIS A 209 -9.09 -4.36 7.33
N ARG A 210 -10.07 -5.02 7.93
CA ARG A 210 -11.33 -4.41 8.30
C ARG A 210 -11.26 -3.91 9.73
N ILE A 211 -11.56 -2.64 9.90
CA ILE A 211 -11.41 -1.91 11.15
C ILE A 211 -12.79 -1.55 11.67
N THR A 212 -13.00 -1.79 12.95
CA THR A 212 -14.11 -1.27 13.74
C THR A 212 -13.55 -0.56 14.96
N ASP A 213 -14.39 0.05 15.76
CA ASP A 213 -14.02 0.66 17.04
C ASP A 213 -13.48 -0.35 18.07
N ARG A 214 -13.69 -1.66 17.85
CA ARG A 214 -13.38 -2.72 18.80
C ARG A 214 -12.32 -3.71 18.33
N GLU A 215 -12.19 -3.92 17.03
CA GLU A 215 -11.35 -4.97 16.49
C GLU A 215 -10.82 -4.64 15.10
N VAL A 216 -9.70 -5.31 14.75
CA VAL A 216 -9.20 -5.40 13.39
C VAL A 216 -9.26 -6.86 12.96
N ARG A 217 -9.90 -7.12 11.82
CA ARG A 217 -9.89 -8.43 11.15
C ARG A 217 -9.13 -8.32 9.84
N SER A 218 -8.27 -9.29 9.57
CA SER A 218 -7.49 -9.34 8.34
C SER A 218 -8.03 -10.42 7.43
N GLU A 219 -8.40 -10.05 6.21
CA GLU A 219 -8.79 -10.96 5.15
C GLU A 219 -7.57 -11.18 4.24
N LEU A 220 -7.12 -12.43 4.15
CA LEU A 220 -6.06 -12.85 3.24
C LEU A 220 -6.71 -13.38 1.96
N TRP A 221 -6.45 -12.70 0.86
CA TRP A 221 -6.97 -13.09 -0.45
C TRP A 221 -5.85 -13.69 -1.30
N ARG A 222 -6.19 -14.75 -2.01
CA ARG A 222 -5.28 -15.51 -2.88
C ARG A 222 -5.79 -15.42 -4.30
N ALA A 223 -4.89 -15.43 -5.28
CA ALA A 223 -5.29 -15.64 -6.66
C ALA A 223 -5.98 -17.01 -6.78
N PRO A 224 -7.02 -17.11 -7.59
CA PRO A 224 -7.68 -18.37 -7.89
C PRO A 224 -6.75 -19.36 -8.60
#